data_0fd37ac0d592eae588941227a2dc4683
#
_entry.id   0fd37ac0d592eae588941227a2dc4683
#
_cell.length_a   1.000
_cell.length_b   1.000
_cell.length_c   1.000
_cell.angle_alpha   90.00
_cell.angle_beta   90.00
_cell.angle_gamma   90.00
#
_symmetry.space_group_name_H-M   'P 1'
#
loop_
_entity.id
_entity.type
_entity.pdbx_description
1 polymer ?
#
loop_
_entity_poly.entity_id
_entity_poly.type
_entity_poly.pdbx_seq_one_letter_code
_entity_poly.pdbx_strand_id
1 'polypeptide(L)'
;KSQYGKPESRDLRIILTKTEAEAAQAKKEIESGKSFASVAKSKSIDPTSKAAGGEVKGVVKGQEQKALSEAVFAAKPGVLGGPVKTPFGYYIYEVKAVHAPTQQSLAQVKETIKTQLASTQQQTAFTAFVKEFEKKWKSRTECRSGFVMQRCQQYKTPKTTASTPAPTPAG
;
A
#
# COMPACT_ATOMS: atom_id res chain seq x y z
N LYS A 1 15.17 -8.33 3.53
CA LYS A 1 14.40 -9.45 4.13
C LYS A 1 12.89 -9.38 3.78
N SER A 2 12.30 -8.21 3.62
CA SER A 2 10.86 -8.05 3.34
C SER A 2 10.42 -8.45 1.92
N GLN A 3 11.34 -8.47 0.96
CA GLN A 3 11.03 -8.69 -0.47
C GLN A 3 10.66 -10.15 -0.80
N TYR A 4 11.13 -11.12 0.01
CA TYR A 4 10.93 -12.55 -0.20
C TYR A 4 10.17 -13.22 0.93
N GLY A 5 9.43 -12.43 1.69
CA GLY A 5 8.58 -12.90 2.77
C GLY A 5 7.17 -12.33 2.66
N LYS A 6 6.21 -13.09 3.15
CA LYS A 6 4.86 -12.57 3.39
C LYS A 6 4.75 -12.24 4.89
N PRO A 7 4.33 -11.04 5.26
CA PRO A 7 4.07 -10.70 6.66
C PRO A 7 2.92 -11.55 7.24
N GLU A 8 2.76 -11.54 8.56
CA GLU A 8 1.56 -12.08 9.18
C GLU A 8 0.33 -11.38 8.60
N SER A 9 -0.67 -12.17 8.21
CA SER A 9 -1.94 -11.66 7.74
C SER A 9 -3.10 -12.37 8.42
N ARG A 10 -4.24 -11.72 8.47
CA ARG A 10 -5.43 -12.21 9.14
C ARG A 10 -6.64 -12.12 8.23
N ASP A 11 -7.47 -13.14 8.25
CA ASP A 11 -8.79 -13.10 7.64
C ASP A 11 -9.79 -12.66 8.70
N LEU A 12 -10.54 -11.63 8.38
CA LEU A 12 -11.43 -10.95 9.30
C LEU A 12 -12.87 -10.99 8.81
N ARG A 13 -13.78 -10.77 9.74
CA ARG A 13 -15.11 -10.24 9.46
C ARG A 13 -15.24 -8.90 10.18
N ILE A 14 -15.76 -7.90 9.50
CA ILE A 14 -15.94 -6.54 10.03
C ILE A 14 -17.35 -6.02 9.74
N ILE A 15 -17.85 -5.19 10.64
CA ILE A 15 -19.07 -4.41 10.49
C ILE A 15 -18.72 -2.99 10.90
N LEU A 16 -18.97 -2.03 10.02
CA LEU A 16 -18.80 -0.61 10.30
C LEU A 16 -20.16 0.02 10.49
N THR A 17 -20.33 0.76 11.59
CA THR A 17 -21.55 1.52 11.89
C THR A 17 -21.23 2.97 12.19
N LYS A 18 -22.21 3.87 12.09
CA LYS A 18 -22.01 5.29 12.37
C LYS A 18 -21.87 5.58 13.87
N THR A 19 -22.63 4.88 14.69
CA THR A 19 -22.71 5.14 16.13
C THR A 19 -22.29 3.92 16.94
N GLU A 20 -21.83 4.17 18.16
CA GLU A 20 -21.47 3.12 19.10
C GLU A 20 -22.68 2.25 19.51
N ALA A 21 -23.85 2.88 19.62
CA ALA A 21 -25.09 2.17 19.94
C ALA A 21 -25.48 1.17 18.85
N GLU A 22 -25.34 1.54 17.58
CA GLU A 22 -25.56 0.62 16.45
C GLU A 22 -24.54 -0.53 16.44
N ALA A 23 -23.27 -0.25 16.76
CA ALA A 23 -22.25 -1.27 16.88
C ALA A 23 -22.56 -2.24 18.03
N ALA A 24 -22.90 -1.72 19.22
CA ALA A 24 -23.27 -2.53 20.35
C ALA A 24 -24.51 -3.40 20.06
N GLN A 25 -25.49 -2.86 19.33
CA GLN A 25 -26.65 -3.63 18.91
C GLN A 25 -26.27 -4.73 17.91
N ALA A 26 -25.41 -4.43 16.91
CA ALA A 26 -24.94 -5.43 15.96
C ALA A 26 -24.19 -6.56 16.67
N LYS A 27 -23.36 -6.22 17.65
CA LYS A 27 -22.64 -7.19 18.50
C LYS A 27 -23.61 -8.11 19.25
N LYS A 28 -24.61 -7.54 19.93
CA LYS A 28 -25.63 -8.31 20.65
C LYS A 28 -26.42 -9.25 19.73
N GLU A 29 -26.74 -8.82 18.52
CA GLU A 29 -27.45 -9.66 17.54
C GLU A 29 -26.62 -10.86 17.13
N ILE A 30 -25.30 -10.70 16.96
CA ILE A 30 -24.38 -11.81 16.65
C ILE A 30 -24.25 -12.74 17.86
N GLU A 31 -24.10 -12.18 19.07
CA GLU A 31 -24.02 -12.95 20.34
C GLU A 31 -25.32 -13.73 20.60
N SER A 32 -26.47 -13.23 20.15
CA SER A 32 -27.76 -13.94 20.23
C SER A 32 -27.97 -15.01 19.17
N GLY A 33 -26.96 -15.28 18.33
CA GLY A 33 -26.97 -16.38 17.33
C GLY A 33 -27.29 -15.96 15.91
N LYS A 34 -27.50 -14.67 15.61
CA LYS A 34 -27.60 -14.22 14.21
C LYS A 34 -26.26 -14.38 13.51
N SER A 35 -26.30 -14.81 12.25
CA SER A 35 -25.05 -14.94 11.48
C SER A 35 -24.39 -13.59 11.28
N PHE A 36 -23.08 -13.53 11.44
CA PHE A 36 -22.28 -12.32 11.21
C PHE A 36 -22.56 -11.72 9.81
N ALA A 37 -22.65 -12.57 8.79
CA ALA A 37 -22.91 -12.14 7.42
C ALA A 37 -24.28 -11.46 7.25
N SER A 38 -25.33 -11.96 7.93
CA SER A 38 -26.65 -11.34 7.90
C SER A 38 -26.64 -9.96 8.56
N VAL A 39 -25.99 -9.83 9.73
CA VAL A 39 -25.87 -8.56 10.43
C VAL A 39 -25.02 -7.57 9.65
N ALA A 40 -23.92 -8.02 9.04
CA ALA A 40 -23.07 -7.19 8.18
C ALA A 40 -23.86 -6.63 6.99
N LYS A 41 -24.59 -7.47 6.27
CA LYS A 41 -25.42 -7.05 5.13
C LYS A 41 -26.51 -6.06 5.52
N SER A 42 -27.08 -6.16 6.70
CA SER A 42 -28.17 -5.28 7.15
C SER A 42 -27.65 -3.96 7.74
N LYS A 43 -26.59 -4.00 8.56
CA LYS A 43 -26.18 -2.87 9.40
C LYS A 43 -24.88 -2.19 8.99
N SER A 44 -23.99 -2.87 8.23
CA SER A 44 -22.73 -2.25 7.83
C SER A 44 -22.95 -1.09 6.87
N ILE A 45 -22.25 0.01 7.10
CA ILE A 45 -22.21 1.17 6.20
C ILE A 45 -21.03 1.09 5.20
N ASP A 46 -20.09 0.18 5.41
CA ASP A 46 -19.01 -0.06 4.46
C ASP A 46 -19.50 -0.91 3.29
N PRO A 47 -19.55 -0.37 2.05
CA PRO A 47 -20.11 -1.07 0.91
C PRO A 47 -19.37 -2.36 0.56
N THR A 48 -18.06 -2.34 0.69
CA THR A 48 -17.18 -3.45 0.27
C THR A 48 -17.37 -4.67 1.16
N SER A 49 -17.19 -4.51 2.47
CA SER A 49 -17.37 -5.60 3.43
C SER A 49 -18.83 -6.00 3.55
N LYS A 50 -19.77 -5.05 3.45
CA LYS A 50 -21.22 -5.32 3.45
C LYS A 50 -21.61 -6.33 2.37
N ALA A 51 -21.18 -6.12 1.12
CA ALA A 51 -21.46 -7.02 0.01
C ALA A 51 -20.91 -8.43 0.24
N ALA A 52 -19.71 -8.52 0.84
CA ALA A 52 -19.04 -9.77 1.19
C ALA A 52 -19.54 -10.41 2.51
N GLY A 53 -20.62 -9.89 3.12
CA GLY A 53 -21.09 -10.37 4.43
C GLY A 53 -20.13 -10.09 5.57
N GLY A 54 -19.34 -9.04 5.45
CA GLY A 54 -18.33 -8.62 6.42
C GLY A 54 -16.93 -9.18 6.15
N GLU A 55 -16.74 -10.13 5.24
CA GLU A 55 -15.45 -10.79 5.05
C GLU A 55 -14.40 -9.88 4.41
N VAL A 56 -13.21 -9.86 5.03
CA VAL A 56 -12.00 -9.21 4.52
C VAL A 56 -10.82 -10.17 4.73
N LYS A 57 -10.16 -10.55 3.64
CA LYS A 57 -9.09 -11.57 3.67
C LYS A 57 -7.71 -10.95 3.54
N GLY A 58 -6.73 -11.58 4.17
CA GLY A 58 -5.33 -11.26 3.99
C GLY A 58 -4.89 -9.90 4.55
N VAL A 59 -5.59 -9.38 5.56
CA VAL A 59 -5.27 -8.10 6.19
C VAL A 59 -3.91 -8.17 6.88
N VAL A 60 -3.02 -7.26 6.53
CA VAL A 60 -1.68 -7.11 7.13
C VAL A 60 -1.69 -5.99 8.15
N LYS A 61 -0.89 -6.10 9.20
CA LYS A 61 -0.78 -5.08 10.24
C LYS A 61 -0.43 -3.71 9.65
N GLY A 62 -1.26 -2.72 9.96
CA GLY A 62 -1.08 -1.34 9.49
C GLY A 62 -1.78 -1.01 8.16
N GLN A 63 -2.47 -1.94 7.52
CA GLN A 63 -3.33 -1.65 6.36
C GLN A 63 -4.64 -0.97 6.74
N GLU A 64 -5.18 -1.36 7.89
CA GLU A 64 -6.40 -0.79 8.44
C GLU A 64 -6.11 0.41 9.36
N GLN A 65 -7.17 1.10 9.78
CA GLN A 65 -7.04 2.17 10.76
C GLN A 65 -6.29 1.70 12.01
N LYS A 66 -5.40 2.53 12.54
CA LYS A 66 -4.49 2.15 13.62
C LYS A 66 -5.21 1.45 14.77
N ALA A 67 -6.30 2.04 15.26
CA ALA A 67 -7.07 1.47 16.37
C ALA A 67 -7.67 0.09 16.04
N LEU A 68 -8.20 -0.08 14.81
CA LEU A 68 -8.74 -1.36 14.36
C LEU A 68 -7.61 -2.38 14.16
N SER A 69 -6.51 -1.98 13.54
CA SER A 69 -5.35 -2.83 13.30
C SER A 69 -4.77 -3.36 14.62
N GLU A 70 -4.58 -2.50 15.61
CA GLU A 70 -4.10 -2.91 16.94
C GLU A 70 -5.06 -3.90 17.62
N ALA A 71 -6.36 -3.60 17.60
CA ALA A 71 -7.38 -4.47 18.19
C ALA A 71 -7.45 -5.84 17.51
N VAL A 72 -7.46 -5.85 16.17
CA VAL A 72 -7.53 -7.08 15.37
C VAL A 72 -6.29 -7.94 15.58
N PHE A 73 -5.08 -7.35 15.61
CA PHE A 73 -3.83 -8.10 15.75
C PHE A 73 -3.55 -8.56 17.21
N ALA A 74 -4.24 -7.97 18.19
CA ALA A 74 -4.24 -8.46 19.58
C ALA A 74 -5.29 -9.56 19.84
N ALA A 75 -6.33 -9.64 19.01
CA ALA A 75 -7.45 -10.56 19.23
C ALA A 75 -7.09 -12.02 18.90
N LYS A 76 -7.75 -12.94 19.62
CA LYS A 76 -7.70 -14.38 19.32
C LYS A 76 -8.70 -14.74 18.21
N PRO A 77 -8.41 -15.75 17.38
CA PRO A 77 -9.37 -16.25 16.38
C PRO A 77 -10.67 -16.73 17.02
N GLY A 78 -11.80 -16.48 16.34
CA GLY A 78 -13.13 -16.87 16.78
C GLY A 78 -13.74 -15.96 17.87
N VAL A 79 -13.05 -14.90 18.28
CA VAL A 79 -13.57 -13.98 19.31
C VAL A 79 -14.14 -12.73 18.64
N LEU A 80 -15.40 -12.43 18.96
CA LEU A 80 -16.08 -11.21 18.55
C LEU A 80 -15.59 -10.02 19.38
N GLY A 81 -14.94 -9.07 18.73
CA GLY A 81 -14.38 -7.87 19.36
C GLY A 81 -15.11 -6.59 18.96
N GLY A 82 -14.79 -5.52 19.67
CA GLY A 82 -15.38 -4.20 19.47
C GLY A 82 -16.51 -3.88 20.46
N PRO A 83 -17.10 -2.69 20.34
CA PRO A 83 -16.88 -1.66 19.29
C PRO A 83 -15.53 -0.95 19.39
N VAL A 84 -14.86 -0.78 18.26
CA VAL A 84 -13.62 -0.01 18.16
C VAL A 84 -13.91 1.30 17.43
N LYS A 85 -13.64 2.42 18.11
CA LYS A 85 -13.83 3.76 17.52
C LYS A 85 -12.73 4.08 16.53
N THR A 86 -13.13 4.56 15.36
CA THR A 86 -12.23 5.06 14.30
C THR A 86 -12.78 6.36 13.72
N PRO A 87 -12.04 7.09 12.90
CA PRO A 87 -12.56 8.29 12.20
C PRO A 87 -13.75 8.02 11.28
N PHE A 88 -13.93 6.78 10.83
CA PHE A 88 -15.03 6.38 9.92
C PHE A 88 -16.28 5.89 10.65
N GLY A 89 -16.19 5.65 11.97
CA GLY A 89 -17.26 5.10 12.79
C GLY A 89 -16.77 4.04 13.74
N TYR A 90 -17.65 3.10 14.09
CA TYR A 90 -17.40 2.05 15.08
C TYR A 90 -17.36 0.69 14.40
N TYR A 91 -16.27 -0.04 14.61
CA TYR A 91 -16.09 -1.38 14.06
C TYR A 91 -16.38 -2.47 15.07
N ILE A 92 -17.16 -3.46 14.64
CA ILE A 92 -17.21 -4.79 15.22
C ILE A 92 -16.40 -5.71 14.34
N TYR A 93 -15.61 -6.57 14.91
CA TYR A 93 -14.73 -7.47 14.17
C TYR A 93 -14.69 -8.87 14.78
N GLU A 94 -14.37 -9.85 13.96
CA GLU A 94 -14.03 -11.21 14.32
C GLU A 94 -12.84 -11.66 13.50
N VAL A 95 -11.82 -12.23 14.14
CA VAL A 95 -10.69 -12.84 13.46
C VAL A 95 -11.06 -14.27 13.10
N LYS A 96 -11.08 -14.59 11.80
CA LYS A 96 -11.45 -15.94 11.30
C LYS A 96 -10.22 -16.86 11.25
N ALA A 97 -9.13 -16.35 10.72
CA ALA A 97 -7.89 -17.10 10.58
C ALA A 97 -6.67 -16.20 10.75
N VAL A 98 -5.59 -16.77 11.22
CA VAL A 98 -4.28 -16.11 11.32
C VAL A 98 -3.31 -16.89 10.43
N HIS A 99 -2.72 -16.20 9.49
CA HIS A 99 -1.69 -16.71 8.60
C HIS A 99 -0.33 -16.24 9.10
N ALA A 100 0.47 -17.16 9.60
CA ALA A 100 1.80 -16.85 10.10
C ALA A 100 2.68 -16.25 9.00
N PRO A 101 3.63 -15.37 9.36
CA PRO A 101 4.56 -14.83 8.40
C PRO A 101 5.38 -15.97 7.78
N THR A 102 5.54 -15.92 6.47
CA THR A 102 6.36 -16.90 5.75
C THR A 102 7.55 -16.20 5.11
N GLN A 103 8.69 -16.85 5.10
CA GLN A 103 9.88 -16.37 4.42
C GLN A 103 10.42 -17.47 3.51
N GLN A 104 10.68 -17.11 2.26
CA GLN A 104 11.34 -18.01 1.33
C GLN A 104 12.79 -18.24 1.77
N SER A 105 13.26 -19.46 1.67
CA SER A 105 14.65 -19.79 1.98
C SER A 105 15.59 -19.15 0.94
N LEU A 106 16.84 -18.90 1.34
CA LEU A 106 17.85 -18.39 0.41
C LEU A 106 18.02 -19.31 -0.81
N ALA A 107 17.90 -20.61 -0.62
CA ALA A 107 18.00 -21.58 -1.73
C ALA A 107 16.92 -21.34 -2.80
N GLN A 108 15.68 -21.03 -2.37
CA GLN A 108 14.56 -20.77 -3.28
C GLN A 108 14.70 -19.47 -4.06
N VAL A 109 15.31 -18.45 -3.48
CA VAL A 109 15.36 -17.10 -4.08
C VAL A 109 16.73 -16.75 -4.66
N LYS A 110 17.74 -17.59 -4.47
CA LYS A 110 19.13 -17.32 -4.86
C LYS A 110 19.29 -16.91 -6.32
N GLU A 111 18.68 -17.65 -7.23
CA GLU A 111 18.81 -17.38 -8.66
C GLU A 111 18.04 -16.09 -9.06
N THR A 112 16.89 -15.84 -8.45
CA THR A 112 16.15 -14.59 -8.64
C THR A 112 16.96 -13.40 -8.18
N ILE A 113 17.59 -13.48 -7.00
CA ILE A 113 18.45 -12.42 -6.47
C ILE A 113 19.66 -12.18 -7.38
N LYS A 114 20.32 -13.25 -7.86
CA LYS A 114 21.45 -13.12 -8.79
C LYS A 114 21.04 -12.38 -10.07
N THR A 115 19.95 -12.80 -10.68
CA THR A 115 19.45 -12.18 -11.91
C THR A 115 19.12 -10.70 -11.69
N GLN A 116 18.46 -10.37 -10.58
CA GLN A 116 18.11 -9.01 -10.24
C GLN A 116 19.35 -8.13 -9.97
N LEU A 117 20.34 -8.67 -9.25
CA LEU A 117 21.60 -7.98 -8.99
C LEU A 117 22.38 -7.75 -10.29
N ALA A 118 22.48 -8.76 -11.16
CA ALA A 118 23.13 -8.64 -12.46
C ALA A 118 22.47 -7.57 -13.33
N SER A 119 21.14 -7.58 -13.42
CA SER A 119 20.39 -6.56 -14.16
C SER A 119 20.59 -5.15 -13.59
N THR A 120 20.56 -5.00 -12.26
CA THR A 120 20.81 -3.71 -11.59
C THR A 120 22.25 -3.23 -11.86
N GLN A 121 23.22 -4.13 -11.81
CA GLN A 121 24.61 -3.82 -12.08
C GLN A 121 24.82 -3.38 -13.55
N GLN A 122 24.22 -4.09 -14.50
CA GLN A 122 24.25 -3.70 -15.92
C GLN A 122 23.64 -2.32 -16.14
N GLN A 123 22.46 -2.07 -15.55
CA GLN A 123 21.80 -0.77 -15.65
C GLN A 123 22.65 0.37 -15.05
N THR A 124 23.28 0.12 -13.92
CA THR A 124 24.17 1.09 -13.26
C THR A 124 25.41 1.36 -14.09
N ALA A 125 26.05 0.31 -14.62
CA ALA A 125 27.22 0.43 -15.49
C ALA A 125 26.89 1.17 -16.80
N PHE A 126 25.74 0.83 -17.40
CA PHE A 126 25.28 1.52 -18.61
C PHE A 126 25.00 3.01 -18.35
N THR A 127 24.34 3.34 -17.25
CA THR A 127 24.06 4.73 -16.86
C THR A 127 25.36 5.51 -16.61
N ALA A 128 26.33 4.89 -15.95
CA ALA A 128 27.65 5.50 -15.72
C ALA A 128 28.38 5.72 -17.04
N PHE A 129 28.41 4.71 -17.91
CA PHE A 129 29.00 4.83 -19.25
C PHE A 129 28.36 5.97 -20.08
N VAL A 130 27.03 6.05 -20.11
CA VAL A 130 26.33 7.11 -20.82
C VAL A 130 26.72 8.49 -20.29
N LYS A 131 26.77 8.66 -18.96
CA LYS A 131 27.17 9.93 -18.33
C LYS A 131 28.61 10.33 -18.69
N GLU A 132 29.55 9.39 -18.63
CA GLU A 132 30.93 9.65 -19.02
C GLU A 132 31.07 9.94 -20.51
N PHE A 133 30.36 9.17 -21.33
CA PHE A 133 30.32 9.40 -22.77
C PHE A 133 29.77 10.79 -23.10
N GLU A 134 28.60 11.15 -22.52
CA GLU A 134 28.01 12.47 -22.73
C GLU A 134 28.95 13.60 -22.26
N LYS A 135 29.57 13.46 -21.10
CA LYS A 135 30.53 14.44 -20.58
C LYS A 135 31.72 14.62 -21.53
N LYS A 136 32.30 13.51 -22.01
CA LYS A 136 33.44 13.50 -22.93
C LYS A 136 33.11 14.14 -24.24
N TRP A 137 31.98 13.77 -24.84
CA TRP A 137 31.61 14.26 -26.18
C TRP A 137 31.00 15.66 -26.12
N LYS A 138 30.29 16.02 -25.08
CA LYS A 138 29.78 17.37 -24.86
C LYS A 138 30.91 18.41 -24.87
N SER A 139 32.05 18.12 -24.21
CA SER A 139 33.23 19.01 -24.21
C SER A 139 33.90 19.17 -25.57
N ARG A 140 33.57 18.30 -26.56
CA ARG A 140 34.16 18.27 -27.90
C ARG A 140 33.18 18.63 -29.00
N THR A 141 31.92 18.86 -28.67
CA THR A 141 30.84 19.11 -29.63
C THR A 141 30.51 20.60 -29.66
N GLU A 142 31.01 21.30 -30.66
CA GLU A 142 30.59 22.68 -30.96
C GLU A 142 29.37 22.68 -31.86
N CYS A 143 28.37 23.44 -31.50
CA CYS A 143 27.15 23.57 -32.30
C CYS A 143 27.09 24.97 -32.94
N ARG A 144 26.53 25.00 -34.16
CA ARG A 144 26.31 26.24 -34.89
C ARG A 144 25.35 27.14 -34.10
N SER A 145 25.61 28.45 -34.17
CA SER A 145 24.70 29.47 -33.58
C SER A 145 23.24 29.24 -34.04
N GLY A 146 22.29 29.27 -33.14
CA GLY A 146 20.88 28.98 -33.41
C GLY A 146 20.48 27.48 -33.26
N PHE A 147 21.45 26.55 -33.20
CA PHE A 147 21.20 25.10 -33.06
C PHE A 147 21.81 24.51 -31.81
N VAL A 148 21.98 25.31 -30.75
CA VAL A 148 22.56 24.87 -29.47
C VAL A 148 21.54 24.04 -28.68
N MET A 149 21.82 22.74 -28.49
CA MET A 149 21.00 21.80 -27.72
C MET A 149 21.79 21.25 -26.53
N GLN A 150 21.13 20.46 -25.67
CA GLN A 150 21.72 19.96 -24.41
C GLN A 150 23.08 19.25 -24.57
N ARG A 151 23.35 18.66 -25.72
CA ARG A 151 24.59 17.93 -26.03
C ARG A 151 25.70 18.81 -26.56
N CYS A 152 25.48 20.09 -26.74
CA CYS A 152 26.47 21.04 -27.20
C CYS A 152 27.30 21.60 -26.05
N GLN A 153 28.59 21.91 -26.30
CA GLN A 153 29.47 22.52 -25.32
C GLN A 153 28.93 23.89 -24.80
N GLN A 154 28.34 24.65 -25.70
CA GLN A 154 27.81 25.99 -25.42
C GLN A 154 26.46 25.96 -24.67
N TYR A 155 25.83 24.80 -24.48
CA TYR A 155 24.53 24.72 -23.83
C TYR A 155 24.62 25.05 -22.35
N LYS A 156 23.90 26.09 -21.95
CA LYS A 156 23.68 26.47 -20.54
C LYS A 156 22.30 25.98 -20.13
N THR A 157 22.23 25.18 -19.08
CA THR A 157 20.93 24.77 -18.50
C THR A 157 20.12 26.00 -18.13
N PRO A 158 18.85 26.13 -18.57
CA PRO A 158 17.99 27.20 -18.09
C PRO A 158 17.92 27.14 -16.56
N LYS A 159 18.13 28.26 -15.88
CA LYS A 159 17.82 28.34 -14.45
C LYS A 159 16.32 28.09 -14.32
N THR A 160 15.95 27.03 -13.61
CA THR A 160 14.55 26.75 -13.31
C THR A 160 14.03 27.86 -12.41
N THR A 161 13.41 28.87 -13.00
CA THR A 161 12.52 29.75 -12.26
C THR A 161 11.34 28.88 -11.86
N ALA A 162 11.07 28.81 -10.54
CA ALA A 162 9.94 28.06 -10.01
C ALA A 162 8.69 28.39 -10.84
N SER A 163 8.11 27.37 -11.47
CA SER A 163 6.88 27.50 -12.23
C SER A 163 5.78 27.96 -11.29
N THR A 164 5.28 29.13 -11.53
CA THR A 164 4.01 29.61 -10.95
C THR A 164 2.94 28.55 -11.26
N PRO A 165 2.17 28.07 -10.27
CA PRO A 165 1.10 27.12 -10.55
C PRO A 165 0.10 27.77 -11.50
N ALA A 166 -0.30 27.02 -12.53
CA ALA A 166 -1.30 27.44 -13.50
C ALA A 166 -2.62 27.80 -12.77
N PRO A 167 -3.32 28.86 -13.17
CA PRO A 167 -4.60 29.20 -12.57
C PRO A 167 -5.59 28.07 -12.86
N THR A 168 -6.24 27.59 -11.81
CA THR A 168 -7.35 26.65 -11.85
C THR A 168 -8.48 27.27 -12.68
N PRO A 169 -9.03 26.60 -13.71
CA PRO A 169 -10.21 27.11 -14.40
C PRO A 169 -11.38 27.11 -13.43
N ALA A 170 -11.97 28.29 -13.23
CA ALA A 170 -13.24 28.47 -12.57
C ALA A 170 -14.34 27.88 -13.48
N GLY A 171 -15.10 26.93 -12.95
CA GLY A 171 -16.27 26.32 -13.56
C GLY A 171 -17.12 25.73 -12.47
#